data_9d0aaf8417798f3442163c7d376e5e4a
#
_entry.id   9d0aaf8417798f3442163c7d376e5e4a
#
_cell.length_a   1.000
_cell.length_b   1.000
_cell.length_c   1.000
_cell.angle_alpha   90.00
_cell.angle_beta   90.00
_cell.angle_gamma   90.00
#
_symmetry.space_group_name_H-M   'P 1'
#
loop_
_entity.id
_entity.type
_entity.pdbx_description
1 polymer ?
#
loop_
_entity_poly.entity_id
_entity_poly.type
_entity_poly.pdbx_seq_one_letter_code
_entity_poly.pdbx_strand_id
1 'polypeptide(L)'
;LKLKEHGKIYGCNGLYRDFTPDVLISVDGPMMHEVYQSGYADKNELWLRDWNAVPGMVYNSIVYTNLTPNEIEIAKKNFKMHENKREDRQEFVFHGSAISGQASIIRRIAGGEQIEKKQINHTGCYVSWVNPNDKAHTLKDLKDNKDRGWAAGSTAGFVACNQNEDMEEMYLIGHDLKSFDNHVNNMYKSTSNYANEKNNPIPDVNWVNQWQELMNEFPKVKFIKVNPKGISGSDPVNSTVPQWTNKNLDYINFDELNKRFNCVSGLTNDQ
;
A
#
# COMPACT_ATOMS: atom_id res chain seq x y z
N LEU A 1 15.33 -8.53 -11.41
CA LEU A 1 15.62 -7.12 -11.71
C LEU A 1 17.05 -6.80 -11.29
N LYS A 2 17.90 -6.35 -12.23
CA LYS A 2 19.30 -5.98 -11.95
C LYS A 2 19.44 -4.88 -10.88
N LEU A 3 18.42 -4.05 -10.67
CA LEU A 3 18.43 -3.01 -9.63
C LEU A 3 18.65 -3.55 -8.21
N LYS A 4 18.26 -4.79 -7.91
CA LYS A 4 18.55 -5.42 -6.60
C LYS A 4 20.04 -5.57 -6.30
N GLU A 5 20.88 -5.60 -7.33
CA GLU A 5 22.33 -5.67 -7.19
C GLU A 5 22.94 -4.33 -6.70
N HIS A 6 22.17 -3.26 -6.81
CA HIS A 6 22.60 -1.89 -6.52
C HIS A 6 21.97 -1.27 -5.28
N GLY A 7 20.91 -1.88 -4.73
CA GLY A 7 20.24 -1.36 -3.55
C GLY A 7 19.00 -2.16 -3.16
N LYS A 8 18.45 -1.86 -1.99
CA LYS A 8 17.22 -2.45 -1.50
C LYS A 8 16.02 -1.91 -2.27
N ILE A 9 15.10 -2.81 -2.63
CA ILE A 9 13.84 -2.48 -3.28
C ILE A 9 12.71 -2.46 -2.25
N TYR A 10 12.12 -1.30 -2.07
CA TYR A 10 10.91 -1.10 -1.28
C TYR A 10 9.71 -1.06 -2.24
N GLY A 11 8.85 -2.04 -2.15
CA GLY A 11 7.68 -2.19 -3.02
C GLY A 11 6.37 -1.90 -2.31
N CYS A 12 5.31 -1.71 -3.08
CA CYS A 12 4.00 -1.36 -2.55
C CYS A 12 2.90 -2.29 -3.04
N ASN A 13 1.99 -2.63 -2.15
CA ASN A 13 0.70 -3.25 -2.48
C ASN A 13 0.84 -4.47 -3.42
N GLY A 14 0.23 -4.44 -4.60
CA GLY A 14 0.17 -5.55 -5.56
C GLY A 14 1.49 -5.93 -6.24
N LEU A 15 2.58 -5.20 -6.02
CA LEU A 15 3.87 -5.50 -6.65
C LEU A 15 4.33 -6.93 -6.39
N TYR A 16 4.00 -7.50 -5.23
CA TYR A 16 4.36 -8.87 -4.84
C TYR A 16 3.84 -9.95 -5.80
N ARG A 17 2.82 -9.64 -6.61
CA ARG A 17 2.21 -10.56 -7.58
C ARG A 17 3.17 -10.90 -8.72
N ASP A 18 4.01 -9.94 -9.10
CA ASP A 18 4.92 -10.05 -10.25
C ASP A 18 6.40 -10.02 -9.85
N PHE A 19 6.69 -9.46 -8.68
CA PHE A 19 8.05 -9.24 -8.24
C PHE A 19 8.14 -9.26 -6.71
N THR A 20 9.16 -9.91 -6.16
CA THR A 20 9.42 -9.92 -4.72
C THR A 20 10.42 -8.80 -4.37
N PRO A 21 9.98 -7.64 -3.85
CA PRO A 21 10.88 -6.63 -3.32
C PRO A 21 11.60 -7.12 -2.06
N ASP A 22 12.60 -6.40 -1.59
CA ASP A 22 13.28 -6.72 -0.32
C ASP A 22 12.39 -6.39 0.87
N VAL A 23 11.57 -5.35 0.75
CA VAL A 23 10.55 -4.95 1.73
C VAL A 23 9.28 -4.58 0.99
N LEU A 24 8.15 -5.14 1.39
CA LEU A 24 6.83 -4.78 0.86
C LEU A 24 6.04 -3.98 1.88
N ILE A 25 5.38 -2.94 1.43
CA ILE A 25 4.51 -2.10 2.26
C ILE A 25 3.07 -2.18 1.74
N SER A 26 2.11 -2.40 2.64
CA SER A 26 0.69 -2.33 2.30
C SER A 26 -0.07 -1.62 3.41
N VAL A 27 -0.91 -0.65 3.03
CA VAL A 27 -1.60 0.23 3.97
C VAL A 27 -3.13 0.21 3.83
N ASP A 28 -3.65 -0.37 2.77
CA ASP A 28 -5.09 -0.47 2.51
C ASP A 28 -5.62 -1.81 3.01
N GLY A 29 -6.66 -1.80 3.83
CA GLY A 29 -7.19 -3.00 4.50
C GLY A 29 -7.36 -4.21 3.59
N PRO A 30 -8.10 -4.11 2.46
CA PRO A 30 -8.26 -5.23 1.53
C PRO A 30 -6.96 -5.79 0.98
N MET A 31 -6.02 -4.88 0.65
CA MET A 31 -4.73 -5.26 0.09
C MET A 31 -3.81 -5.87 1.16
N MET A 32 -3.81 -5.33 2.39
CA MET A 32 -3.05 -5.91 3.51
C MET A 32 -3.42 -7.37 3.72
N HIS A 33 -4.72 -7.69 3.76
CA HIS A 33 -5.19 -9.06 3.94
C HIS A 33 -4.91 -9.95 2.73
N GLU A 34 -5.01 -9.43 1.50
CA GLU A 34 -4.64 -10.18 0.30
C GLU A 34 -3.18 -10.62 0.38
N VAL A 35 -2.27 -9.68 0.65
CA VAL A 35 -0.83 -9.97 0.77
C VAL A 35 -0.57 -10.97 1.89
N TYR A 36 -1.16 -10.77 3.06
CA TYR A 36 -0.95 -11.62 4.22
C TYR A 36 -1.49 -13.04 3.99
N GLN A 37 -2.71 -13.17 3.45
CA GLN A 37 -3.32 -14.47 3.13
C GLN A 37 -2.60 -15.23 2.02
N SER A 38 -1.85 -14.55 1.16
CA SER A 38 -1.02 -15.20 0.13
C SER A 38 0.16 -15.98 0.70
N GLY A 39 0.47 -15.83 2.01
CA GLY A 39 1.67 -16.40 2.63
C GLY A 39 2.94 -15.60 2.32
N TYR A 40 2.83 -14.40 1.76
CA TYR A 40 4.00 -13.57 1.42
C TYR A 40 4.91 -13.34 2.63
N ALA A 41 4.32 -13.04 3.79
CA ALA A 41 5.02 -12.74 5.03
C ALA A 41 5.76 -13.95 5.63
N ASP A 42 5.48 -15.17 5.21
CA ASP A 42 6.19 -16.37 5.68
C ASP A 42 7.69 -16.30 5.38
N LYS A 43 8.05 -15.66 4.26
CA LYS A 43 9.43 -15.61 3.76
C LYS A 43 9.97 -14.21 3.57
N ASN A 44 9.10 -13.20 3.41
CA ASN A 44 9.46 -11.88 2.96
C ASN A 44 9.01 -10.82 3.97
N GLU A 45 9.81 -9.77 4.12
CA GLU A 45 9.51 -8.65 5.01
C GLU A 45 8.30 -7.85 4.50
N LEU A 46 7.31 -7.66 5.39
CA LEU A 46 6.05 -6.99 5.10
C LEU A 46 5.75 -5.96 6.19
N TRP A 47 5.47 -4.72 5.81
CA TRP A 47 5.05 -3.65 6.72
C TRP A 47 3.60 -3.26 6.46
N LEU A 48 2.81 -3.22 7.54
CA LEU A 48 1.36 -3.05 7.50
C LEU A 48 0.90 -1.94 8.43
N ARG A 49 -0.17 -1.25 8.04
CA ARG A 49 -0.85 -0.28 8.90
C ARG A 49 -1.83 -1.01 9.84
N ASP A 50 -1.91 -0.54 11.10
CA ASP A 50 -2.90 -1.00 12.08
C ASP A 50 -3.06 -2.52 12.17
N TRP A 51 -1.94 -3.24 12.05
CA TRP A 51 -1.94 -4.69 12.08
C TRP A 51 -1.86 -5.19 13.52
N ASN A 52 -2.89 -5.90 13.99
CA ASN A 52 -2.94 -6.44 15.34
C ASN A 52 -3.30 -7.92 15.31
N ALA A 53 -2.52 -8.74 16.02
CA ALA A 53 -2.87 -10.11 16.31
C ALA A 53 -3.80 -10.15 17.54
N VAL A 54 -4.86 -10.93 17.47
CA VAL A 54 -5.81 -11.12 18.57
C VAL A 54 -6.10 -12.59 18.80
N PRO A 55 -6.23 -13.03 20.05
CA PRO A 55 -6.68 -14.38 20.37
C PRO A 55 -8.06 -14.66 19.77
N GLY A 56 -8.30 -15.90 19.31
CA GLY A 56 -9.56 -16.30 18.71
C GLY A 56 -10.78 -16.08 19.60
N MET A 57 -10.63 -16.21 20.92
CA MET A 57 -11.69 -15.89 21.90
C MET A 57 -12.07 -14.41 21.84
N VAL A 58 -11.08 -13.51 21.69
CA VAL A 58 -11.30 -12.08 21.61
C VAL A 58 -11.94 -11.71 20.27
N TYR A 59 -11.55 -12.38 19.17
CA TYR A 59 -12.17 -12.23 17.87
C TYR A 59 -13.68 -12.42 17.90
N ASN A 60 -14.15 -13.54 18.42
CA ASN A 60 -15.58 -13.81 18.55
C ASN A 60 -16.29 -12.76 19.41
N SER A 61 -15.66 -12.30 20.47
CA SER A 61 -16.17 -11.25 21.35
C SER A 61 -16.30 -9.91 20.63
N ILE A 62 -15.29 -9.50 19.84
CA ILE A 62 -15.30 -8.22 19.14
C ILE A 62 -16.29 -8.22 17.97
N VAL A 63 -16.35 -9.31 17.21
CA VAL A 63 -17.16 -9.35 15.97
C VAL A 63 -18.64 -9.64 16.29
N TYR A 64 -18.94 -10.45 17.31
CA TYR A 64 -20.31 -10.90 17.52
C TYR A 64 -20.98 -10.43 18.81
N THR A 65 -20.26 -10.03 19.84
CA THR A 65 -20.85 -9.74 21.17
C THR A 65 -21.70 -8.45 21.19
N ASN A 66 -21.44 -7.52 20.30
CA ASN A 66 -22.17 -6.25 20.23
C ASN A 66 -23.26 -6.23 19.14
N LEU A 67 -23.53 -7.37 18.51
CA LEU A 67 -24.53 -7.48 17.44
C LEU A 67 -25.66 -8.43 17.88
N THR A 68 -26.89 -8.03 17.60
CA THR A 68 -28.04 -8.90 17.72
C THR A 68 -27.99 -10.02 16.67
N PRO A 69 -28.72 -11.15 16.86
CA PRO A 69 -28.76 -12.22 15.84
C PRO A 69 -29.15 -11.72 14.45
N ASN A 70 -30.06 -10.78 14.34
CA ASN A 70 -30.47 -10.17 13.06
C ASN A 70 -29.33 -9.39 12.41
N GLU A 71 -28.58 -8.61 13.22
CA GLU A 71 -27.43 -7.86 12.74
C GLU A 71 -26.30 -8.77 12.27
N ILE A 72 -26.11 -9.93 12.92
CA ILE A 72 -25.14 -10.96 12.50
C ILE A 72 -25.52 -11.52 11.11
N GLU A 73 -26.81 -11.82 10.88
CA GLU A 73 -27.26 -12.30 9.57
C GLU A 73 -27.10 -11.21 8.47
N ILE A 74 -27.38 -9.95 8.80
CA ILE A 74 -27.13 -8.81 7.90
C ILE A 74 -25.62 -8.69 7.60
N ALA A 75 -24.77 -8.86 8.62
CA ALA A 75 -23.32 -8.85 8.43
C ALA A 75 -22.87 -9.93 7.48
N LYS A 76 -23.27 -11.16 7.71
CA LYS A 76 -22.92 -12.31 6.85
C LYS A 76 -23.38 -12.14 5.41
N LYS A 77 -24.54 -11.52 5.19
CA LYS A 77 -25.13 -11.32 3.86
C LYS A 77 -24.47 -10.18 3.08
N ASN A 78 -24.15 -9.08 3.74
CA ASN A 78 -23.78 -7.84 3.08
C ASN A 78 -22.28 -7.53 3.17
N PHE A 79 -21.59 -8.09 4.15
CA PHE A 79 -20.15 -7.88 4.31
C PHE A 79 -19.41 -9.13 3.89
N LYS A 80 -18.52 -9.00 2.94
CA LYS A 80 -17.54 -10.04 2.64
C LYS A 80 -16.60 -10.12 3.84
N MET A 81 -16.93 -11.01 4.77
CA MET A 81 -15.95 -11.45 5.74
C MET A 81 -14.94 -12.33 4.96
N HIS A 82 -13.80 -11.77 4.68
CA HIS A 82 -12.67 -12.55 4.16
C HIS A 82 -12.07 -13.34 5.33
N GLU A 83 -12.84 -14.31 5.79
CA GLU A 83 -12.41 -15.21 6.86
C GLU A 83 -11.68 -16.38 6.23
N ASN A 84 -10.38 -16.40 6.36
CA ASN A 84 -9.61 -17.58 6.08
C ASN A 84 -9.47 -18.36 7.39
N LYS A 85 -10.44 -19.23 7.68
CA LYS A 85 -10.43 -20.07 8.88
C LYS A 85 -9.39 -21.18 8.75
N ARG A 86 -8.45 -21.16 9.66
CA ARG A 86 -7.69 -22.35 10.00
C ARG A 86 -8.11 -22.79 11.38
N GLU A 87 -8.74 -23.95 11.47
CA GLU A 87 -9.24 -24.51 12.73
C GLU A 87 -8.11 -24.79 13.75
N ASP A 88 -6.89 -24.95 13.26
CA ASP A 88 -5.68 -25.16 14.07
C ASP A 88 -5.09 -23.88 14.67
N ARG A 89 -5.68 -22.71 14.43
CA ARG A 89 -5.16 -21.41 14.88
C ARG A 89 -5.99 -20.80 15.99
N GLN A 90 -5.30 -20.29 17.01
CA GLN A 90 -5.93 -19.62 18.16
C GLN A 90 -5.83 -18.09 18.07
N GLU A 91 -5.08 -17.55 17.10
CA GLU A 91 -4.88 -16.13 16.91
C GLU A 91 -5.25 -15.71 15.50
N PHE A 92 -5.85 -14.53 15.43
CA PHE A 92 -6.27 -13.90 14.18
C PHE A 92 -5.65 -12.51 14.06
N VAL A 93 -5.47 -12.06 12.82
CA VAL A 93 -5.13 -10.68 12.51
C VAL A 93 -6.33 -10.00 11.90
N PHE A 94 -6.66 -8.81 12.35
CA PHE A 94 -7.72 -8.03 11.75
C PHE A 94 -7.37 -6.53 11.72
N HIS A 95 -8.03 -5.81 10.81
CA HIS A 95 -7.89 -4.37 10.69
C HIS A 95 -8.87 -3.68 11.63
N GLY A 96 -8.37 -3.08 12.71
CA GLY A 96 -9.17 -2.57 13.82
C GLY A 96 -10.14 -1.45 13.47
N SER A 97 -9.78 -0.55 12.57
CA SER A 97 -10.67 0.55 12.14
C SER A 97 -11.92 0.08 11.39
N ALA A 98 -11.88 -1.10 10.78
CA ALA A 98 -13.01 -1.65 10.03
C ALA A 98 -14.16 -2.11 10.95
N ILE A 99 -13.86 -2.55 12.17
CA ILE A 99 -14.86 -3.15 13.09
C ILE A 99 -15.89 -2.13 13.58
N SER A 100 -15.45 -0.98 14.07
CA SER A 100 -16.38 0.05 14.57
C SER A 100 -17.22 0.65 13.44
N GLY A 101 -16.64 0.88 12.28
CA GLY A 101 -17.34 1.34 11.09
C GLY A 101 -18.36 0.33 10.61
N GLN A 102 -18.01 -0.94 10.59
CA GLN A 102 -18.90 -2.04 10.21
C GLN A 102 -20.11 -2.13 11.15
N ALA A 103 -19.90 -2.12 12.45
CA ALA A 103 -21.00 -2.17 13.43
C ALA A 103 -21.98 -1.00 13.26
N SER A 104 -21.47 0.19 13.01
CA SER A 104 -22.30 1.37 12.72
C SER A 104 -23.16 1.18 11.47
N ILE A 105 -22.60 0.73 10.38
CA ILE A 105 -23.35 0.50 9.12
C ILE A 105 -24.36 -0.63 9.29
N ILE A 106 -24.01 -1.72 9.96
CA ILE A 106 -24.93 -2.83 10.22
C ILE A 106 -26.17 -2.33 10.99
N ARG A 107 -25.97 -1.51 12.03
CA ARG A 107 -27.09 -0.93 12.81
C ARG A 107 -27.98 -0.03 11.98
N ARG A 108 -27.40 0.77 11.08
CA ARG A 108 -28.14 1.62 10.15
C ARG A 108 -28.98 0.81 9.19
N ILE A 109 -28.42 -0.26 8.60
CA ILE A 109 -29.15 -1.19 7.71
C ILE A 109 -30.27 -1.90 8.49
N ALA A 110 -30.02 -2.36 9.71
CA ALA A 110 -31.02 -2.99 10.56
C ALA A 110 -32.16 -2.01 10.92
N GLY A 111 -31.87 -0.72 11.04
CA GLY A 111 -32.84 0.37 11.21
C GLY A 111 -33.61 0.75 9.93
N GLY A 112 -33.41 0.06 8.80
CA GLY A 112 -34.10 0.29 7.53
C GLY A 112 -33.45 1.34 6.63
N GLU A 113 -32.25 1.81 6.95
CA GLU A 113 -31.55 2.80 6.12
C GLU A 113 -30.99 2.15 4.86
N GLN A 114 -31.15 2.81 3.72
CA GLN A 114 -30.55 2.41 2.45
C GLN A 114 -29.09 2.89 2.41
N ILE A 115 -28.15 1.96 2.44
CA ILE A 115 -26.73 2.26 2.42
C ILE A 115 -26.15 1.92 1.04
N GLU A 116 -25.40 2.85 0.47
CA GLU A 116 -24.73 2.61 -0.81
C GLU A 116 -23.71 1.48 -0.69
N LYS A 117 -23.68 0.60 -1.70
CA LYS A 117 -22.74 -0.53 -1.78
C LYS A 117 -21.28 -0.10 -1.62
N LYS A 118 -20.93 1.10 -2.07
CA LYS A 118 -19.61 1.68 -1.92
C LYS A 118 -19.24 1.88 -0.44
N GLN A 119 -20.14 2.38 0.39
CA GLN A 119 -19.91 2.54 1.82
C GLN A 119 -19.73 1.20 2.53
N ILE A 120 -20.53 0.19 2.14
CA ILE A 120 -20.40 -1.17 2.69
C ILE A 120 -19.03 -1.76 2.35
N ASN A 121 -18.57 -1.61 1.13
CA ASN A 121 -17.27 -2.15 0.71
C ASN A 121 -16.07 -1.50 1.42
N HIS A 122 -16.16 -0.22 1.78
CA HIS A 122 -15.11 0.47 2.53
C HIS A 122 -15.01 0.07 4.01
N THR A 123 -16.05 -0.55 4.53
CA THR A 123 -16.15 -0.94 5.96
C THR A 123 -16.08 -2.44 6.16
N GLY A 124 -15.66 -3.19 5.15
CA GLY A 124 -15.48 -4.64 5.24
C GLY A 124 -14.53 -5.02 6.39
N CYS A 125 -14.87 -6.07 7.11
CA CYS A 125 -14.00 -6.67 8.09
C CYS A 125 -13.11 -7.70 7.41
N TYR A 126 -11.81 -7.52 7.51
CA TYR A 126 -10.82 -8.44 6.96
C TYR A 126 -10.16 -9.19 8.10
N VAL A 127 -10.23 -10.51 8.06
CA VAL A 127 -9.70 -11.38 9.10
C VAL A 127 -8.84 -12.47 8.46
N SER A 128 -7.68 -12.69 9.02
CA SER A 128 -6.80 -13.80 8.68
C SER A 128 -6.23 -14.42 9.95
N TRP A 129 -5.63 -15.60 9.86
CA TRP A 129 -4.93 -16.20 10.99
C TRP A 129 -3.50 -15.68 11.09
N VAL A 130 -2.95 -15.68 12.30
CA VAL A 130 -1.53 -15.39 12.51
C VAL A 130 -0.69 -16.61 12.09
N ASN A 131 0.34 -16.36 11.29
CA ASN A 131 1.41 -17.32 11.08
C ASN A 131 2.53 -17.07 12.11
N PRO A 132 2.89 -18.04 12.96
CA PRO A 132 3.86 -17.82 14.03
C PRO A 132 5.29 -17.50 13.55
N ASN A 133 5.58 -17.74 12.26
CA ASN A 133 6.88 -17.49 11.66
C ASN A 133 6.84 -16.32 10.67
N ASP A 134 5.78 -15.52 10.69
CA ASP A 134 5.67 -14.42 9.75
C ASP A 134 6.70 -13.32 10.01
N LYS A 135 6.99 -12.58 8.93
CA LYS A 135 7.87 -11.39 8.94
C LYS A 135 7.05 -10.12 8.74
N ALA A 136 5.80 -10.12 9.22
CA ALA A 136 4.94 -8.96 9.19
C ALA A 136 5.22 -8.04 10.37
N HIS A 137 5.38 -6.76 10.06
CA HIS A 137 5.60 -5.68 11.01
C HIS A 137 4.47 -4.67 10.90
N THR A 138 4.22 -3.94 11.97
CA THR A 138 3.34 -2.79 11.95
C THR A 138 4.13 -1.48 11.86
N LEU A 139 3.54 -0.45 11.27
CA LEU A 139 4.17 0.89 11.25
C LEU A 139 4.41 1.45 12.66
N LYS A 140 3.75 0.90 13.68
CA LYS A 140 4.00 1.24 15.09
C LYS A 140 5.34 0.72 15.62
N ASP A 141 5.95 -0.23 14.92
CA ASP A 141 7.27 -0.79 15.30
C ASP A 141 8.44 0.09 14.83
N LEU A 142 8.16 1.13 14.02
CA LEU A 142 9.15 2.13 13.67
C LEU A 142 9.58 2.96 14.88
N LYS A 143 10.82 3.45 14.87
CA LYS A 143 11.41 4.21 16.00
C LYS A 143 10.55 5.42 16.43
N ASP A 144 9.92 6.10 15.52
CA ASP A 144 9.07 7.26 15.81
C ASP A 144 7.63 6.89 16.18
N ASN A 145 7.28 5.61 16.09
CA ASN A 145 5.97 5.04 16.44
C ASN A 145 4.79 5.80 15.81
N LYS A 146 4.97 6.31 14.57
CA LYS A 146 3.97 7.13 13.89
C LYS A 146 3.47 6.46 12.62
N ASP A 147 2.19 6.11 12.60
CA ASP A 147 1.45 5.96 11.35
C ASP A 147 0.88 7.33 10.94
N ARG A 148 1.37 7.88 9.84
CA ARG A 148 0.97 9.20 9.35
C ARG A 148 -0.29 9.18 8.49
N GLY A 149 -0.89 8.02 8.29
CA GLY A 149 -2.03 7.87 7.39
C GLY A 149 -1.68 8.07 5.91
N TRP A 150 -0.40 7.95 5.54
CA TRP A 150 0.06 8.19 4.18
C TRP A 150 -0.28 7.03 3.23
N ALA A 151 -0.29 7.32 1.93
CA ALA A 151 -0.41 6.31 0.89
C ALA A 151 0.78 5.35 0.88
N ALA A 152 0.62 4.18 0.28
CA ALA A 152 1.62 3.11 0.32
C ALA A 152 3.00 3.55 -0.20
N GLY A 153 3.06 4.34 -1.27
CA GLY A 153 4.32 4.80 -1.85
C GLY A 153 5.13 5.68 -0.91
N SER A 154 4.53 6.73 -0.36
CA SER A 154 5.19 7.63 0.60
C SER A 154 5.49 6.93 1.91
N THR A 155 4.62 6.00 2.35
CA THR A 155 4.90 5.13 3.51
C THR A 155 6.11 4.23 3.25
N ALA A 156 6.27 3.69 2.04
CA ALA A 156 7.45 2.89 1.69
C ALA A 156 8.74 3.72 1.77
N GLY A 157 8.71 4.95 1.27
CA GLY A 157 9.82 5.88 1.42
C GLY A 157 10.14 6.18 2.89
N PHE A 158 9.12 6.38 3.71
CA PHE A 158 9.28 6.62 5.15
C PHE A 158 9.90 5.41 5.89
N VAL A 159 9.41 4.20 5.63
CA VAL A 159 9.99 2.97 6.17
C VAL A 159 11.45 2.81 5.73
N ALA A 160 11.75 3.06 4.46
CA ALA A 160 13.10 2.98 3.92
C ALA A 160 14.06 3.94 4.63
N CYS A 161 13.66 5.20 4.84
CA CYS A 161 14.47 6.20 5.55
C CYS A 161 14.71 5.81 7.01
N ASN A 162 13.72 5.22 7.68
CA ASN A 162 13.85 4.80 9.08
C ASN A 162 14.68 3.53 9.27
N GLN A 163 14.69 2.64 8.28
CA GLN A 163 15.47 1.41 8.34
C GLN A 163 16.94 1.58 7.92
N ASN A 164 17.27 2.64 7.19
CA ASN A 164 18.61 2.84 6.62
C ASN A 164 19.12 4.24 6.95
N GLU A 165 19.74 4.37 8.10
CA GLU A 165 20.28 5.66 8.61
C GLU A 165 21.38 6.25 7.70
N ASP A 166 22.10 5.39 6.97
CA ASP A 166 23.20 5.76 6.07
C ASP A 166 22.76 5.86 4.61
N MET A 167 21.44 5.91 4.33
CA MET A 167 20.95 5.99 2.97
C MET A 167 21.30 7.35 2.34
N GLU A 168 22.02 7.31 1.21
CA GLU A 168 22.42 8.50 0.46
C GLU A 168 21.41 8.88 -0.61
N GLU A 169 20.85 7.89 -1.33
CA GLU A 169 19.96 8.12 -2.46
C GLU A 169 18.70 7.23 -2.38
N MET A 170 17.56 7.79 -2.78
CA MET A 170 16.30 7.09 -2.97
C MET A 170 15.71 7.35 -4.35
N TYR A 171 15.50 6.29 -5.12
CA TYR A 171 14.93 6.35 -6.46
C TYR A 171 13.43 6.08 -6.43
N LEU A 172 12.62 7.06 -6.87
CA LEU A 172 11.17 6.95 -6.95
C LEU A 172 10.78 6.45 -8.34
N ILE A 173 10.52 5.14 -8.45
CA ILE A 173 10.17 4.46 -9.70
C ILE A 173 8.67 4.17 -9.70
N GLY A 174 7.97 4.52 -10.80
CA GLY A 174 6.52 4.33 -10.91
C GLY A 174 5.69 5.33 -10.08
N HIS A 175 6.28 6.43 -9.65
CA HIS A 175 5.60 7.53 -8.97
C HIS A 175 5.22 8.63 -9.96
N ASP A 176 4.32 8.31 -10.90
CA ASP A 176 3.87 9.26 -11.93
C ASP A 176 3.04 10.39 -11.34
N LEU A 177 2.38 10.15 -10.18
CA LEU A 177 1.56 11.05 -9.38
C LEU A 177 0.28 11.53 -10.08
N LYS A 178 0.23 11.55 -11.38
CA LYS A 178 -0.92 12.00 -12.17
C LYS A 178 -1.22 11.04 -13.32
N SER A 179 -2.45 11.10 -13.81
CA SER A 179 -2.83 10.46 -15.06
C SER A 179 -2.66 11.42 -16.22
N PHE A 180 -2.29 10.91 -17.38
CA PHE A 180 -2.13 11.67 -18.61
C PHE A 180 -3.39 11.67 -19.48
N ASP A 181 -4.32 10.74 -19.26
CA ASP A 181 -5.50 10.49 -20.07
C ASP A 181 -6.83 10.58 -19.31
N ASN A 182 -6.84 11.18 -18.12
CA ASN A 182 -8.01 11.28 -17.25
C ASN A 182 -8.60 9.93 -16.77
N HIS A 183 -7.83 8.84 -16.87
CA HIS A 183 -8.19 7.52 -16.35
C HIS A 183 -7.20 7.08 -15.26
N VAL A 184 -7.56 6.04 -14.52
CA VAL A 184 -6.67 5.47 -13.50
C VAL A 184 -5.37 5.02 -14.13
N ASN A 185 -4.27 5.62 -13.70
CA ASN A 185 -2.91 5.25 -14.10
C ASN A 185 -2.28 4.34 -13.04
N ASN A 186 -2.58 3.04 -13.10
CA ASN A 186 -1.99 2.05 -12.21
C ASN A 186 -1.81 0.74 -12.97
N MET A 187 -0.66 0.10 -12.82
CA MET A 187 -0.36 -1.15 -13.53
C MET A 187 -1.27 -2.32 -13.12
N TYR A 188 -1.89 -2.26 -11.93
CA TYR A 188 -2.83 -3.26 -11.41
C TYR A 188 -4.29 -2.83 -11.54
N LYS A 189 -4.58 -1.75 -12.28
CA LYS A 189 -5.96 -1.31 -12.51
C LYS A 189 -6.85 -2.44 -13.00
N SER A 190 -8.11 -2.44 -12.57
CA SER A 190 -9.11 -3.48 -12.86
C SER A 190 -8.81 -4.87 -12.29
N THR A 191 -7.78 -5.04 -11.49
CA THR A 191 -7.54 -6.28 -10.73
C THR A 191 -8.14 -6.20 -9.33
N SER A 192 -8.09 -7.31 -8.57
CA SER A 192 -8.58 -7.36 -7.18
C SER A 192 -7.97 -6.25 -6.34
N ASN A 193 -8.84 -5.57 -5.57
CA ASN A 193 -8.47 -4.47 -4.65
C ASN A 193 -7.90 -3.22 -5.32
N TYR A 194 -8.02 -3.09 -6.65
CA TYR A 194 -7.64 -1.90 -7.40
C TYR A 194 -8.82 -1.26 -8.12
N ALA A 195 -8.72 0.05 -8.35
CA ALA A 195 -9.72 0.80 -9.08
C ALA A 195 -9.85 0.31 -10.53
N ASN A 196 -11.07 0.37 -11.06
CA ASN A 196 -11.31 0.05 -12.47
C ASN A 196 -10.60 1.08 -13.37
N GLU A 197 -10.07 0.63 -14.50
CA GLU A 197 -9.38 1.49 -15.48
C GLU A 197 -10.22 2.68 -15.96
N LYS A 198 -11.56 2.51 -16.02
CA LYS A 198 -12.50 3.54 -16.46
C LYS A 198 -12.86 4.56 -15.37
N ASN A 199 -12.38 4.36 -14.13
CA ASN A 199 -12.62 5.31 -13.06
C ASN A 199 -11.80 6.58 -13.29
N ASN A 200 -12.34 7.70 -12.77
CA ASN A 200 -11.55 8.92 -12.69
C ASN A 200 -10.28 8.70 -11.84
N PRO A 201 -9.17 9.32 -12.19
CA PRO A 201 -7.97 9.24 -11.39
C PRO A 201 -8.18 9.88 -10.01
N ILE A 202 -7.51 9.33 -9.01
CA ILE A 202 -7.48 9.95 -7.68
C ILE A 202 -6.61 11.22 -7.76
N PRO A 203 -7.08 12.35 -7.20
CA PRO A 203 -6.26 13.57 -7.15
C PRO A 203 -4.91 13.33 -6.45
N ASP A 204 -3.86 13.83 -7.05
CA ASP A 204 -2.47 13.59 -6.62
C ASP A 204 -2.00 14.44 -5.43
N VAL A 205 -2.78 15.44 -5.03
CA VAL A 205 -2.41 16.45 -4.03
C VAL A 205 -1.89 15.84 -2.72
N ASN A 206 -2.50 14.77 -2.25
CA ASN A 206 -2.07 14.09 -1.03
C ASN A 206 -0.72 13.42 -1.21
N TRP A 207 -0.49 12.74 -2.34
CA TRP A 207 0.78 12.08 -2.63
C TRP A 207 1.91 13.09 -2.80
N VAL A 208 1.64 14.19 -3.50
CA VAL A 208 2.59 15.29 -3.69
C VAL A 208 3.03 15.86 -2.33
N ASN A 209 2.07 16.17 -1.44
CA ASN A 209 2.36 16.71 -0.13
C ASN A 209 3.12 15.73 0.78
N GLN A 210 2.75 14.46 0.78
CA GLN A 210 3.40 13.42 1.57
C GLN A 210 4.88 13.23 1.20
N TRP A 211 5.18 13.19 -0.11
CA TRP A 211 6.56 13.12 -0.57
C TRP A 211 7.35 14.39 -0.26
N GLN A 212 6.73 15.56 -0.36
CA GLN A 212 7.38 16.83 0.00
C GLN A 212 7.72 16.86 1.50
N GLU A 213 6.81 16.40 2.35
CA GLU A 213 7.04 16.29 3.79
C GLU A 213 8.20 15.33 4.10
N LEU A 214 8.21 14.17 3.43
CA LEU A 214 9.29 13.18 3.58
C LEU A 214 10.65 13.76 3.17
N MET A 215 10.74 14.44 2.04
CA MET A 215 11.97 15.09 1.58
C MET A 215 12.47 16.15 2.56
N ASN A 216 11.57 16.91 3.18
CA ASN A 216 11.92 17.89 4.20
C ASN A 216 12.46 17.26 5.47
N GLU A 217 11.90 16.12 5.88
CA GLU A 217 12.28 15.40 7.10
C GLU A 217 13.64 14.71 6.97
N PHE A 218 13.97 14.24 5.77
CA PHE A 218 15.23 13.56 5.47
C PHE A 218 16.12 14.36 4.51
N PRO A 219 16.62 15.53 4.92
CA PRO A 219 17.35 16.46 4.03
C PRO A 219 18.71 15.92 3.57
N LYS A 220 19.24 14.90 4.23
CA LYS A 220 20.51 14.23 3.86
C LYS A 220 20.32 13.19 2.75
N VAL A 221 19.12 12.68 2.57
CA VAL A 221 18.79 11.72 1.52
C VAL A 221 18.54 12.49 0.23
N LYS A 222 19.19 12.10 -0.84
CA LYS A 222 18.91 12.60 -2.17
C LYS A 222 17.78 11.79 -2.80
N PHE A 223 16.63 12.42 -3.03
CA PHE A 223 15.49 11.81 -3.70
C PHE A 223 15.63 12.02 -5.22
N ILE A 224 15.43 10.96 -5.99
CA ILE A 224 15.59 10.95 -7.42
C ILE A 224 14.32 10.41 -8.07
N LYS A 225 13.50 11.29 -8.63
CA LYS A 225 12.28 10.88 -9.34
C LYS A 225 12.63 10.37 -10.73
N VAL A 226 12.24 9.14 -11.02
CA VAL A 226 12.47 8.52 -12.33
C VAL A 226 11.24 8.72 -13.20
N ASN A 227 11.38 9.54 -14.24
CA ASN A 227 10.32 9.81 -15.20
C ASN A 227 10.21 8.71 -16.27
N PRO A 228 9.02 8.46 -16.85
CA PRO A 228 8.83 7.54 -17.95
C PRO A 228 9.73 7.84 -19.15
N LYS A 229 10.02 6.82 -19.96
CA LYS A 229 10.75 6.98 -21.22
C LYS A 229 9.96 7.90 -22.14
N GLY A 230 10.68 8.81 -22.80
CA GLY A 230 10.08 9.77 -23.75
C GLY A 230 9.55 11.06 -23.12
N ILE A 231 9.50 11.19 -21.80
CA ILE A 231 9.29 12.48 -21.16
C ILE A 231 10.64 13.21 -21.21
N SER A 232 10.73 14.15 -22.14
CA SER A 232 11.91 15.00 -22.27
C SER A 232 12.13 15.86 -21.04
N GLY A 233 13.36 16.01 -20.58
CA GLY A 233 13.73 16.99 -19.56
C GLY A 233 13.48 18.43 -20.01
N SER A 234 13.23 18.66 -21.30
CA SER A 234 12.78 19.93 -21.86
C SER A 234 11.26 20.16 -21.74
N ASP A 235 10.48 19.17 -21.30
CA ASP A 235 9.06 19.33 -20.98
C ASP A 235 8.86 19.54 -19.47
N PRO A 236 8.92 20.79 -18.97
CA PRO A 236 8.84 21.05 -17.54
C PRO A 236 7.48 20.72 -16.94
N VAL A 237 6.42 20.64 -17.74
CA VAL A 237 5.07 20.33 -17.28
C VAL A 237 4.93 18.84 -16.91
N ASN A 238 5.59 17.96 -17.68
CA ASN A 238 5.47 16.51 -17.51
C ASN A 238 6.69 15.87 -16.82
N SER A 239 7.82 16.58 -16.77
CA SER A 239 9.06 16.05 -16.19
C SER A 239 9.25 16.40 -14.71
N THR A 240 8.58 17.44 -14.20
CA THR A 240 8.76 17.92 -12.83
C THR A 240 7.43 17.96 -12.07
N VAL A 241 7.51 17.98 -10.75
CA VAL A 241 6.39 18.24 -9.84
C VAL A 241 6.56 19.66 -9.31
N PRO A 242 5.73 20.62 -9.75
CA PRO A 242 5.94 22.05 -9.45
C PRO A 242 6.00 22.38 -7.95
N GLN A 243 5.29 21.63 -7.13
CA GLN A 243 5.25 21.80 -5.68
C GLN A 243 6.55 21.35 -4.99
N TRP A 244 7.34 20.49 -5.62
CA TRP A 244 8.56 19.94 -5.04
C TRP A 244 9.74 20.86 -5.32
N THR A 245 10.01 21.75 -4.39
CA THR A 245 11.11 22.74 -4.45
C THR A 245 12.31 22.36 -3.58
N ASN A 246 12.35 21.11 -3.14
CA ASN A 246 13.36 20.60 -2.23
C ASN A 246 14.75 20.55 -2.87
N LYS A 247 15.78 20.99 -2.13
CA LYS A 247 17.18 21.00 -2.62
C LYS A 247 17.78 19.59 -2.78
N ASN A 248 17.22 18.62 -2.09
CA ASN A 248 17.63 17.22 -2.13
C ASN A 248 16.82 16.38 -3.13
N LEU A 249 16.14 17.01 -4.09
CA LEU A 249 15.41 16.37 -5.16
C LEU A 249 16.11 16.52 -6.49
N ASP A 250 16.12 15.45 -7.27
CA ASP A 250 16.60 15.41 -8.64
C ASP A 250 15.63 14.64 -9.54
N TYR A 251 15.76 14.79 -10.86
CA TYR A 251 14.92 14.13 -11.85
C TYR A 251 15.80 13.46 -12.89
N ILE A 252 15.50 12.20 -13.17
CA ILE A 252 16.09 11.44 -14.27
C ILE A 252 14.98 10.72 -15.04
N ASN A 253 15.30 10.16 -16.19
CA ASN A 253 14.41 9.26 -16.90
C ASN A 253 14.93 7.82 -16.87
N PHE A 254 14.17 6.88 -17.41
CA PHE A 254 14.57 5.47 -17.43
C PHE A 254 15.85 5.20 -18.22
N ASP A 255 16.15 5.98 -19.27
CA ASP A 255 17.38 5.81 -20.03
C ASP A 255 18.61 6.22 -19.20
N GLU A 256 18.51 7.28 -18.42
CA GLU A 256 19.55 7.72 -17.47
C GLU A 256 19.70 6.74 -16.31
N LEU A 257 18.58 6.21 -15.76
CA LEU A 257 18.60 5.17 -14.75
C LEU A 257 19.34 3.92 -15.26
N ASN A 258 19.00 3.49 -16.48
CA ASN A 258 19.62 2.34 -17.12
C ASN A 258 21.13 2.54 -17.33
N LYS A 259 21.56 3.72 -17.76
CA LYS A 259 22.98 4.07 -17.89
C LYS A 259 23.70 4.04 -16.55
N ARG A 260 23.07 4.61 -15.51
CA ARG A 260 23.64 4.71 -14.16
C ARG A 260 23.93 3.34 -13.55
N PHE A 261 23.02 2.39 -13.74
CA PHE A 261 23.10 1.04 -13.14
C PHE A 261 23.46 -0.06 -14.16
N ASN A 262 23.79 0.31 -15.37
CA ASN A 262 24.12 -0.64 -16.45
C ASN A 262 23.05 -1.76 -16.61
N CYS A 263 21.76 -1.40 -16.47
CA CYS A 263 20.64 -2.33 -16.46
C CYS A 263 20.26 -2.87 -17.84
N VAL A 264 20.79 -2.28 -18.92
CA VAL A 264 20.50 -2.68 -20.30
C VAL A 264 21.72 -3.37 -20.91
N SER A 265 21.77 -4.69 -20.81
CA SER A 265 22.39 -5.53 -21.82
C SER A 265 21.33 -6.53 -22.28
N GLY A 266 20.74 -6.29 -23.45
CA GLY A 266 19.98 -7.31 -24.18
C GLY A 266 18.47 -7.14 -24.28
N LEU A 267 17.99 -5.97 -24.67
CA LEU A 267 16.81 -5.85 -25.53
C LEU A 267 17.33 -5.31 -26.87
N THR A 268 17.94 -6.17 -27.66
CA THR A 268 17.99 -6.00 -29.10
C THR A 268 16.55 -5.93 -29.57
N ASN A 269 16.24 -4.85 -30.29
CA ASN A 269 15.04 -4.75 -31.09
C ASN A 269 14.95 -5.99 -31.98
N ASP A 270 14.03 -6.86 -31.68
CA ASP A 270 13.51 -7.81 -32.66
C ASP A 270 11.99 -7.77 -32.57
N GLN A 271 11.45 -7.02 -33.55
CA GLN A 271 10.12 -6.96 -34.15
C GLN A 271 8.97 -6.46 -33.30
#